data_f6c41f329c919b6c836dd4f355d112ef
#
_entry.id   f6c41f329c919b6c836dd4f355d112ef
#
_cell.length_a   1.000
_cell.length_b   1.000
_cell.length_c   1.000
_cell.angle_alpha   90.00
_cell.angle_beta   90.00
_cell.angle_gamma   90.00
#
_symmetry.space_group_name_H-M   'P 1'
#
loop_
_entity.id
_entity.type
_entity.pdbx_description
1 polymer ?
#
loop_
_entity_poly.entity_id
_entity_poly.type
_entity_poly.pdbx_seq_one_letter_code
_entity_poly.pdbx_strand_id
1 'polypeptide(L)'
;FDEIGNLNASLESLDKTDKTLKIMNRWINAINKLSATGASIGIHIIAISQFATKEGFLPSLARVNCSDAVIMLGGAADSASERQYLMSGFADMPKRRYDKGQGLAKIMGSGRKWEIAPHFFETPWFNEE
;
A
#
# COMPACT_ATOMS: atom_id res chain seq x y z
N PHE A 1 -8.60 4.00 3.85
CA PHE A 1 -8.14 3.22 5.02
C PHE A 1 -6.78 3.74 5.46
N ASP A 2 -6.76 4.45 6.56
CA ASP A 2 -5.55 4.95 7.19
C ASP A 2 -5.03 3.95 8.23
N GLU A 3 -3.71 3.77 8.27
CA GLU A 3 -3.03 2.86 9.19
C GLU A 3 -3.60 1.42 9.22
N ILE A 4 -3.78 0.85 8.05
CA ILE A 4 -4.34 -0.50 7.90
C ILE A 4 -3.53 -1.56 8.66
N GLY A 5 -2.25 -1.32 8.91
CA GLY A 5 -1.42 -2.18 9.75
C GLY A 5 -1.93 -2.29 11.18
N ASN A 6 -2.45 -1.21 11.76
CA ASN A 6 -3.04 -1.22 13.10
C ASN A 6 -4.32 -2.06 13.15
N LEU A 7 -5.14 -2.00 12.11
CA LEU A 7 -6.33 -2.85 12.01
C LEU A 7 -5.93 -4.34 11.96
N ASN A 8 -4.97 -4.69 11.13
CA ASN A 8 -4.48 -6.06 11.02
C ASN A 8 -3.88 -6.57 12.33
N ALA A 9 -3.07 -5.75 13.01
CA ALA A 9 -2.51 -6.09 14.31
C ALA A 9 -3.60 -6.31 15.37
N SER A 10 -4.63 -5.48 15.37
CA SER A 10 -5.77 -5.64 16.28
C SER A 10 -6.54 -6.93 16.00
N LEU A 11 -6.72 -7.31 14.75
CA LEU A 11 -7.38 -8.56 14.36
C LEU A 11 -6.54 -9.79 14.77
N GLU A 12 -5.21 -9.73 14.62
CA GLU A 12 -4.31 -10.82 15.01
C GLU A 12 -4.18 -10.99 16.52
N SER A 13 -4.36 -9.92 17.31
CA SER A 13 -4.31 -9.96 18.78
C SER A 13 -5.56 -10.56 19.41
N LEU A 14 -6.65 -10.75 18.65
CA LEU A 14 -7.86 -11.40 19.13
C LEU A 14 -7.62 -12.90 19.29
N ASP A 15 -8.27 -13.48 20.31
CA ASP A 15 -8.26 -14.94 20.49
C ASP A 15 -8.76 -15.64 19.22
N LYS A 16 -8.02 -16.65 18.76
CA LYS A 16 -8.39 -17.44 17.58
C LYS A 16 -9.58 -18.36 17.86
N THR A 17 -10.71 -17.77 18.17
CA THR A 17 -11.99 -18.46 18.29
C THR A 17 -12.69 -18.50 16.92
N ASP A 18 -13.65 -19.39 16.74
CA ASP A 18 -14.46 -19.45 15.51
C ASP A 18 -15.11 -18.11 15.17
N LYS A 19 -15.53 -17.38 16.20
CA LYS A 19 -16.13 -16.03 16.04
C LYS A 19 -15.14 -15.03 15.47
N THR A 20 -13.89 -15.02 15.98
CA THR A 20 -12.82 -14.14 15.50
C THR A 20 -12.42 -14.46 14.07
N LEU A 21 -12.26 -15.74 13.73
CA LEU A 21 -11.97 -16.18 12.37
C LEU A 21 -13.07 -15.77 11.39
N LYS A 22 -14.32 -15.84 11.78
CA LYS A 22 -15.44 -15.35 10.96
C LYS A 22 -15.35 -13.86 10.69
N ILE A 23 -15.00 -13.05 11.69
CA ILE A 23 -14.82 -11.60 11.54
C ILE A 23 -13.67 -11.30 10.58
N MET A 24 -12.53 -11.96 10.75
CA MET A 24 -11.37 -11.80 9.87
C MET A 24 -11.70 -12.18 8.42
N ASN A 25 -12.37 -13.31 8.21
CA ASN A 25 -12.78 -13.76 6.88
C ASN A 25 -13.78 -12.79 6.23
N ARG A 26 -14.70 -12.24 7.00
CA ARG A 26 -15.64 -11.22 6.51
C ARG A 26 -14.91 -9.94 6.08
N TRP A 27 -13.93 -9.49 6.84
CA TRP A 27 -13.08 -8.35 6.48
C TRP A 27 -12.32 -8.63 5.17
N ILE A 28 -11.61 -9.74 5.09
CA ILE A 28 -10.84 -10.13 3.90
C ILE A 28 -11.74 -10.23 2.66
N ASN A 29 -12.88 -10.89 2.78
CA ASN A 29 -13.83 -11.04 1.68
C ASN A 29 -14.42 -9.70 1.24
N ALA A 30 -14.77 -8.83 2.19
CA ALA A 30 -15.33 -7.52 1.91
C ALA A 30 -14.34 -6.62 1.17
N ILE A 31 -13.09 -6.53 1.64
CA ILE A 31 -12.08 -5.68 1.01
C ILE A 31 -11.67 -6.23 -0.37
N ASN A 32 -11.55 -7.54 -0.52
CA ASN A 32 -11.27 -8.17 -1.81
C ASN A 32 -12.39 -7.90 -2.82
N LYS A 33 -13.63 -8.08 -2.42
CA LYS A 33 -14.80 -7.82 -3.28
C LYS A 33 -14.90 -6.34 -3.66
N LEU A 34 -14.71 -5.45 -2.71
CA LEU A 34 -14.76 -4.01 -2.93
C LEU A 34 -13.66 -3.57 -3.91
N SER A 35 -12.44 -4.09 -3.76
CA SER A 35 -11.32 -3.78 -4.65
C SER A 35 -11.52 -4.31 -6.07
N ALA A 36 -12.19 -5.45 -6.22
CA ALA A 36 -12.43 -6.06 -7.53
C ALA A 36 -13.59 -5.41 -8.30
N THR A 37 -14.63 -4.95 -7.60
CA THR A 37 -15.88 -4.50 -8.23
C THR A 37 -16.19 -3.02 -8.01
N GLY A 38 -15.56 -2.37 -7.05
CA GLY A 38 -15.88 -1.00 -6.65
C GLY A 38 -15.63 0.04 -7.74
N ALA A 39 -14.60 -0.14 -8.54
CA ALA A 39 -14.24 0.80 -9.60
C ALA A 39 -15.35 1.02 -10.62
N SER A 40 -16.11 -0.03 -10.96
CA SER A 40 -17.21 0.04 -11.91
C SER A 40 -18.40 0.91 -11.42
N ILE A 41 -18.47 1.14 -10.13
CA ILE A 41 -19.52 1.98 -9.49
C ILE A 41 -18.95 3.25 -8.86
N GLY A 42 -17.71 3.60 -9.22
CA GLY A 42 -17.08 4.84 -8.77
C GLY A 42 -16.48 4.80 -7.38
N ILE A 43 -16.25 3.62 -6.80
CA ILE A 43 -15.57 3.47 -5.51
C ILE A 43 -14.07 3.30 -5.73
N HIS A 44 -13.29 4.13 -5.07
CA HIS A 44 -11.83 4.07 -5.06
C HIS A 44 -11.32 3.80 -3.65
N ILE A 45 -10.28 2.99 -3.54
CA ILE A 45 -9.68 2.64 -2.25
C ILE A 45 -8.33 3.33 -2.14
N ILE A 46 -8.15 4.06 -1.05
CA ILE A 46 -6.85 4.61 -0.64
C ILE A 46 -6.47 3.89 0.65
N ALA A 47 -5.38 3.14 0.62
CA ALA A 47 -4.87 2.39 1.75
C ALA A 47 -3.52 2.99 2.20
N ILE A 48 -3.42 3.33 3.46
CA ILE A 48 -2.23 3.94 4.06
C ILE A 48 -1.74 3.04 5.17
N SER A 49 -0.45 2.77 5.21
CA SER A 49 0.18 2.00 6.27
C SER A 49 1.64 2.41 6.46
N GLN A 50 2.14 2.23 7.67
CA GLN A 50 3.56 2.41 7.97
C GLN A 50 4.40 1.24 7.45
N PHE A 51 3.81 0.06 7.31
CA PHE A 51 4.49 -1.15 6.86
C PHE A 51 3.71 -1.80 5.71
N ALA A 52 4.41 -2.10 4.64
CA ALA A 52 3.86 -2.79 3.48
C ALA A 52 4.37 -4.22 3.44
N THR A 53 3.93 -5.03 4.39
CA THR A 53 4.23 -6.47 4.44
C THR A 53 2.97 -7.28 4.17
N LYS A 54 3.15 -8.58 3.90
CA LYS A 54 2.03 -9.49 3.64
C LYS A 54 1.03 -9.52 4.79
N GLU A 55 1.53 -9.47 6.02
CA GLU A 55 0.71 -9.52 7.24
C GLU A 55 0.19 -8.15 7.67
N GLY A 56 0.90 -7.09 7.30
CA GLY A 56 0.64 -5.73 7.79
C GLY A 56 -0.09 -4.80 6.82
N PHE A 57 -0.52 -5.30 5.67
CA PHE A 57 -1.15 -4.47 4.65
C PHE A 57 -2.42 -5.13 4.09
N LEU A 58 -2.82 -4.77 2.89
CA LEU A 58 -4.01 -5.33 2.24
C LEU A 58 -3.82 -6.82 1.92
N PRO A 59 -4.90 -7.62 1.94
CA PRO A 59 -4.88 -8.96 1.37
C PRO A 59 -4.37 -8.94 -0.07
N SER A 60 -3.74 -10.02 -0.52
CA SER A 60 -3.03 -10.07 -1.80
C SER A 60 -3.88 -9.65 -3.00
N LEU A 61 -5.15 -10.07 -3.07
CA LEU A 61 -6.04 -9.69 -4.17
C LEU A 61 -6.37 -8.19 -4.13
N ALA A 62 -6.71 -7.66 -2.96
CA ALA A 62 -6.99 -6.23 -2.81
C ALA A 62 -5.76 -5.39 -3.12
N ARG A 63 -4.58 -5.83 -2.71
CA ARG A 63 -3.32 -5.16 -3.03
C ARG A 63 -3.08 -5.05 -4.54
N VAL A 64 -3.28 -6.14 -5.27
CA VAL A 64 -3.13 -6.13 -6.74
C VAL A 64 -4.13 -5.20 -7.39
N ASN A 65 -5.38 -5.23 -6.95
CA ASN A 65 -6.43 -4.37 -7.50
C ASN A 65 -6.28 -2.89 -7.15
N CYS A 66 -5.53 -2.57 -6.07
CA CYS A 66 -5.25 -1.20 -5.63
C CYS A 66 -3.87 -0.69 -6.08
N SER A 67 -3.25 -1.30 -7.08
CA SER A 67 -1.88 -0.98 -7.51
C SER A 67 -1.78 0.09 -8.61
N ASP A 68 -2.85 0.76 -8.95
CA ASP A 68 -2.84 1.82 -9.97
C ASP A 68 -1.95 3.00 -9.59
N ALA A 69 -1.89 3.33 -8.32
CA ALA A 69 -0.93 4.29 -7.79
C ALA A 69 -0.29 3.72 -6.52
N VAL A 70 1.02 3.60 -6.53
CA VAL A 70 1.81 3.16 -5.38
C VAL A 70 2.80 4.24 -5.03
N ILE A 71 2.73 4.73 -3.80
CA ILE A 71 3.59 5.78 -3.29
C ILE A 71 4.28 5.28 -2.02
N MET A 72 5.60 5.32 -2.01
CA MET A 72 6.42 4.93 -0.85
C MET A 72 7.20 6.15 -0.37
N LEU A 73 7.10 6.45 0.91
CA LEU A 73 7.70 7.66 1.52
C LEU A 73 8.86 7.32 2.45
N GLY A 74 9.88 8.15 2.42
CA GLY A 74 11.00 8.10 3.35
C GLY A 74 11.74 6.76 3.34
N GLY A 75 12.07 6.24 4.51
CA GLY A 75 12.82 5.00 4.67
C GLY A 75 12.15 3.76 4.08
N ALA A 76 10.83 3.74 3.98
CA ALA A 76 10.10 2.64 3.33
C ALA A 76 10.45 2.52 1.84
N ALA A 77 10.73 3.64 1.16
CA ALA A 77 11.13 3.65 -0.24
C ALA A 77 12.50 2.99 -0.48
N ASP A 78 13.36 2.93 0.53
CA ASP A 78 14.67 2.25 0.45
C ASP A 78 14.63 0.78 0.89
N SER A 79 13.50 0.29 1.35
CA SER A 79 13.32 -1.11 1.77
C SER A 79 13.07 -2.01 0.57
N ALA A 80 14.02 -2.90 0.27
CA ALA A 80 13.89 -3.85 -0.83
C ALA A 80 12.70 -4.79 -0.67
N SER A 81 12.40 -5.25 0.55
CA SER A 81 11.28 -6.15 0.84
C SER A 81 9.93 -5.48 0.62
N GLU A 82 9.78 -4.23 1.03
CA GLU A 82 8.55 -3.46 0.81
C GLU A 82 8.36 -3.10 -0.67
N ARG A 83 9.46 -2.73 -1.38
CA ARG A 83 9.41 -2.54 -2.83
C ARG A 83 9.00 -3.81 -3.56
N GLN A 84 9.55 -4.97 -3.17
CA GLN A 84 9.16 -6.24 -3.77
C GLN A 84 7.66 -6.53 -3.58
N TYR A 85 7.13 -6.20 -2.42
CA TYR A 85 5.73 -6.43 -2.11
C TYR A 85 4.79 -5.47 -2.85
N LEU A 86 5.12 -4.19 -2.90
CA LEU A 86 4.26 -3.14 -3.48
C LEU A 86 4.55 -2.87 -4.96
N MET A 87 5.81 -2.94 -5.36
CA MET A 87 6.30 -2.64 -6.70
C MET A 87 7.07 -3.84 -7.22
N SER A 88 6.38 -4.94 -7.46
CA SER A 88 6.99 -6.21 -7.91
C SER A 88 7.89 -5.98 -9.13
N GLY A 89 9.10 -6.52 -9.08
CA GLY A 89 10.12 -6.36 -10.12
C GLY A 89 11.10 -5.20 -9.90
N PHE A 90 10.90 -4.38 -8.86
CA PHE A 90 11.76 -3.22 -8.57
C PHE A 90 12.40 -3.31 -7.18
N ALA A 91 12.60 -4.52 -6.66
CA ALA A 91 13.30 -4.72 -5.39
C ALA A 91 14.77 -4.27 -5.45
N ASP A 92 15.45 -4.56 -6.57
CA ASP A 92 16.89 -4.33 -6.77
C ASP A 92 17.16 -2.94 -7.37
N MET A 93 16.67 -1.92 -6.72
CA MET A 93 17.02 -0.55 -7.07
C MET A 93 18.27 -0.11 -6.33
N PRO A 94 19.09 0.83 -6.91
CA PRO A 94 20.22 1.37 -6.20
C PRO A 94 19.80 1.96 -4.86
N LYS A 95 20.61 1.71 -3.82
CA LYS A 95 20.38 2.28 -2.50
C LYS A 95 20.42 3.81 -2.57
N ARG A 96 19.44 4.43 -1.95
CA ARG A 96 19.35 5.87 -1.84
C ARG A 96 18.75 6.24 -0.50
N ARG A 97 19.30 7.26 0.15
CA ARG A 97 18.67 7.84 1.33
C ARG A 97 17.49 8.72 0.90
N TYR A 98 16.34 8.47 1.52
CA TYR A 98 15.14 9.28 1.35
C TYR A 98 14.87 10.07 2.63
N ASP A 99 14.91 11.38 2.51
CA ASP A 99 14.58 12.28 3.62
C ASP A 99 13.07 12.50 3.73
N LYS A 100 12.64 13.24 4.75
CA LYS A 100 11.24 13.59 4.93
C LYS A 100 10.70 14.31 3.67
N GLY A 101 9.56 13.88 3.20
CA GLY A 101 8.94 14.43 2.00
C GLY A 101 9.47 13.86 0.67
N GLN A 102 10.45 12.97 0.72
CA GLN A 102 10.99 12.28 -0.46
C GLN A 102 10.50 10.85 -0.54
N GLY A 103 10.40 10.32 -1.74
CA GLY A 103 9.97 8.96 -1.94
C GLY A 103 9.99 8.48 -3.39
N LEU A 104 9.35 7.34 -3.61
CA LEU A 104 9.15 6.73 -4.92
C LEU A 104 7.66 6.66 -5.23
N ALA A 105 7.30 6.93 -6.48
CA ALA A 105 5.94 6.79 -6.98
C ALA A 105 5.91 6.04 -8.31
N LYS A 106 4.96 5.12 -8.44
CA LYS A 106 4.60 4.45 -9.69
C LYS A 106 3.11 4.65 -9.91
N ILE A 107 2.74 5.28 -11.01
CA ILE A 107 1.36 5.69 -11.29
C ILE A 107 0.95 5.19 -12.66
N MET A 108 0.02 4.23 -12.70
CA MET A 108 -0.55 3.70 -13.93
C MET A 108 -1.46 4.73 -14.60
N GLY A 109 -1.53 4.68 -15.93
CA GLY A 109 -2.39 5.61 -16.69
C GLY A 109 -1.87 7.03 -16.78
N SER A 110 -0.66 7.32 -16.27
CA SER A 110 -0.05 8.65 -16.35
C SER A 110 0.46 8.98 -17.77
N GLY A 111 0.59 7.98 -18.65
CA GLY A 111 1.16 8.12 -20.00
C GLY A 111 2.61 8.55 -20.03
N ARG A 112 3.32 8.44 -18.92
CA ARG A 112 4.69 8.90 -18.72
C ARG A 112 5.56 7.79 -18.14
N LYS A 113 6.84 8.09 -17.96
CA LYS A 113 7.82 7.19 -17.35
C LYS A 113 7.43 6.65 -15.95
N TRP A 114 6.56 7.34 -15.21
CA TRP A 114 6.01 6.90 -13.93
C TRP A 114 5.20 5.61 -14.00
N GLU A 115 4.64 5.32 -15.18
CA GLU A 115 3.86 4.13 -15.44
C GLU A 115 4.74 2.89 -15.63
N ILE A 116 5.94 3.08 -16.19
CA ILE A 116 6.87 2.00 -16.53
C ILE A 116 7.68 1.57 -15.32
N ALA A 117 8.15 2.53 -14.53
CA ALA A 117 9.03 2.29 -13.38
C ALA A 117 8.76 3.30 -12.25
N PRO A 118 9.10 2.94 -10.98
CA PRO A 118 9.05 3.91 -9.89
C PRO A 118 10.02 5.07 -10.14
N HIS A 119 9.57 6.28 -9.85
CA HIS A 119 10.38 7.48 -9.94
C HIS A 119 10.47 8.22 -8.62
N PHE A 120 11.63 8.79 -8.39
CA PHE A 120 11.86 9.69 -7.25
C PHE A 120 10.96 10.92 -7.37
N PHE A 121 10.42 11.33 -6.23
CA PHE A 121 9.71 12.60 -6.10
C PHE A 121 10.04 13.26 -4.76
N GLU A 122 9.78 14.55 -4.69
CA GLU A 122 9.93 15.35 -3.49
C GLU A 122 8.71 16.24 -3.34
N THR A 123 8.11 16.25 -2.15
CA THR A 123 6.98 17.14 -1.85
C THR A 123 7.51 18.53 -1.53
N PRO A 124 6.83 19.59 -2.00
CA PRO A 124 7.20 20.95 -1.63
C PRO A 124 7.09 21.16 -0.12
N TRP A 125 7.99 21.94 0.42
CA TRP A 125 7.93 22.34 1.81
C TRP A 125 7.05 23.60 1.95
N PHE A 126 6.08 23.54 2.84
CA PHE A 126 5.23 24.68 3.16
C PHE A 126 5.47 25.09 4.61
N ASN A 127 5.74 26.39 4.84
CA ASN A 127 5.68 26.95 6.18
C ASN A 127 4.23 27.34 6.47
N GLU A 128 3.74 26.96 7.64
CA GLU A 128 2.42 27.35 8.15
C GLU A 128 2.44 28.79 8.69
N GLU A 129 2.85 29.73 7.89
CA GLU A 129 2.73 31.17 8.26
C GLU A 129 1.63 31.85 7.47
#